data_af1b63607eb1789e51f20841bb182749
#
_entry.id   af1b63607eb1789e51f20841bb182749
#
_cell.length_a   1.000
_cell.length_b   1.000
_cell.length_c   1.000
_cell.angle_alpha   90.00
_cell.angle_beta   90.00
_cell.angle_gamma   90.00
#
_symmetry.space_group_name_H-M   'P 1'
#
loop_
_entity.id
_entity.type
_entity.pdbx_description
1 polymer ?
#
loop_
_entity_poly.entity_id
_entity_poly.type
_entity_poly.pdbx_seq_one_letter_code
_entity_poly.pdbx_strand_id
1 'polypeptide(L)'
;MLTEARLYAKIRQFALETPSWGTAIRYHTKPDERYDLTLIARRVYGLPDEWPVIMAAAGLQSVDEPLNEQLLILPTLSQLQTLKRFYKVI
;
A
#
# COMPACT_ATOMS: atom_id res chain seq x y z
N MET A 1 -4.04 5.24 -15.90
CA MET A 1 -3.18 4.53 -16.88
C MET A 1 -3.17 3.04 -16.60
N LEU A 2 -3.13 2.22 -17.67
CA LEU A 2 -3.14 0.76 -17.51
C LEU A 2 -1.97 0.24 -16.69
N THR A 3 -0.78 0.84 -16.86
CA THR A 3 0.43 0.42 -16.14
C THR A 3 0.28 0.62 -14.64
N GLU A 4 -0.22 1.78 -14.24
CA GLU A 4 -0.44 2.09 -12.83
C GLU A 4 -1.54 1.21 -12.24
N ALA A 5 -2.63 1.01 -13.01
CA ALA A 5 -3.71 0.14 -12.57
C ALA A 5 -3.21 -1.28 -12.31
N ARG A 6 -2.33 -1.80 -13.16
CA ARG A 6 -1.73 -3.12 -12.98
C ARG A 6 -0.85 -3.18 -11.74
N LEU A 7 -0.07 -2.13 -11.50
CA LEU A 7 0.76 -2.04 -10.30
C LEU A 7 -0.10 -2.12 -9.04
N TYR A 8 -1.15 -1.31 -8.97
CA TYR A 8 -1.98 -1.26 -7.77
C TYR A 8 -2.81 -2.53 -7.60
N ALA A 9 -3.26 -3.16 -8.69
CA ALA A 9 -3.90 -4.47 -8.62
C ALA A 9 -2.94 -5.52 -8.06
N LYS A 10 -1.67 -5.47 -8.44
CA LYS A 10 -0.65 -6.38 -7.92
C LYS A 10 -0.39 -6.15 -6.44
N ILE A 11 -0.38 -4.89 -6.01
CA ILE A 11 -0.22 -4.55 -4.59
C ILE A 11 -1.38 -5.10 -3.77
N ARG A 12 -2.61 -4.98 -4.29
CA ARG A 12 -3.78 -5.57 -3.63
C ARG A 12 -3.65 -7.09 -3.53
N GLN A 13 -3.24 -7.74 -4.62
CA GLN A 13 -3.00 -9.18 -4.64
C GLN A 13 -1.93 -9.57 -3.62
N PHE A 14 -0.83 -8.82 -3.56
CA PHE A 14 0.22 -9.02 -2.57
C PHE A 14 -0.34 -8.96 -1.15
N ALA A 15 -1.18 -7.97 -0.86
CA ALA A 15 -1.77 -7.80 0.47
C ALA A 15 -2.66 -8.98 0.85
N LEU A 16 -3.38 -9.55 -0.13
CA LEU A 16 -4.32 -10.65 0.12
C LEU A 16 -3.62 -12.00 0.20
N GLU A 17 -2.52 -12.19 -0.53
CA GLU A 17 -1.92 -13.52 -0.73
C GLU A 17 -0.60 -13.74 0.01
N THR A 18 0.01 -12.70 0.57
CA THR A 18 1.27 -12.86 1.28
C THR A 18 1.05 -13.69 2.55
N PRO A 19 1.72 -14.85 2.67
CA PRO A 19 1.56 -15.67 3.86
C PRO A 19 2.23 -15.05 5.07
N SER A 20 1.90 -15.55 6.27
CA SER A 20 2.43 -14.98 7.51
C SER A 20 3.95 -15.04 7.61
N TRP A 21 4.58 -15.98 6.90
CA TRP A 21 6.06 -16.12 6.86
C TRP A 21 6.67 -15.35 5.69
N GLY A 22 5.88 -14.75 4.82
CA GLY A 22 6.38 -14.01 3.67
C GLY A 22 6.99 -12.68 4.07
N THR A 23 7.93 -12.20 3.25
CA THR A 23 8.55 -10.90 3.47
C THR A 23 7.57 -9.79 3.12
N ALA A 24 7.26 -8.96 4.11
CA ALA A 24 6.33 -7.84 3.95
C ALA A 24 6.45 -6.92 5.15
N ILE A 25 5.94 -5.70 4.99
CA ILE A 25 5.71 -4.81 6.12
C ILE A 25 4.31 -5.09 6.65
N ARG A 26 4.20 -5.32 7.95
CA ARG A 26 2.93 -5.52 8.64
C ARG A 26 2.71 -4.34 9.55
N TYR A 27 1.73 -3.51 9.19
CA TYR A 27 1.48 -2.25 9.86
C TYR A 27 0.06 -2.19 10.40
N HIS A 28 -0.07 -2.01 11.71
CA HIS A 28 -1.37 -1.78 12.33
C HIS A 28 -1.72 -0.31 12.24
N THR A 29 -2.81 0.01 11.54
CA THR A 29 -3.22 1.40 11.36
C THR A 29 -3.71 2.00 12.68
N LYS A 30 -3.63 3.33 12.78
CA LYS A 30 -3.97 4.10 13.97
C LYS A 30 -5.19 4.98 13.71
N PRO A 31 -5.89 5.40 14.79
CA PRO A 31 -7.11 6.22 14.62
C PRO A 31 -6.90 7.52 13.84
N ASP A 32 -5.76 8.18 13.98
CA ASP A 32 -5.48 9.44 13.29
C ASP A 32 -5.21 9.25 11.80
N GLU A 33 -5.10 8.00 11.35
CA GLU A 33 -4.84 7.67 9.95
C GLU A 33 -6.11 7.38 9.16
N ARG A 34 -7.27 7.41 9.81
CA ARG A 34 -8.54 6.97 9.21
C ARG A 34 -8.87 7.67 7.90
N TYR A 35 -8.54 8.94 7.78
CA TYR A 35 -8.80 9.74 6.60
C TYR A 35 -7.54 10.33 5.98
N ASP A 36 -6.36 9.80 6.35
CA ASP A 36 -5.09 10.36 5.90
C ASP A 36 -4.10 9.26 5.54
N LEU A 37 -4.19 8.81 4.29
CA LEU A 37 -3.30 7.77 3.77
C LEU A 37 -1.85 8.26 3.65
N THR A 38 -1.66 9.56 3.45
CA THR A 38 -0.30 10.12 3.36
C THR A 38 0.45 9.99 4.68
N LEU A 39 -0.28 10.02 5.80
CA LEU A 39 0.31 9.86 7.11
C LEU A 39 0.87 8.44 7.28
N ILE A 40 0.12 7.43 6.81
CA ILE A 40 0.60 6.04 6.82
C ILE A 40 1.83 5.90 5.93
N ALA A 41 1.77 6.41 4.71
CA ALA A 41 2.88 6.33 3.76
C ALA A 41 4.14 6.98 4.32
N ARG A 42 3.99 8.10 5.01
CA ARG A 42 5.11 8.77 5.67
C ARG A 42 5.70 7.92 6.79
N ARG A 43 4.85 7.32 7.61
CA ARG A 43 5.29 6.52 8.76
C ARG A 43 5.95 5.22 8.32
N VAL A 44 5.43 4.60 7.26
CA VAL A 44 5.93 3.29 6.78
C VAL A 44 7.13 3.45 5.87
N TYR A 45 7.05 4.36 4.89
CA TYR A 45 8.07 4.49 3.85
C TYR A 45 8.90 5.78 3.96
N GLY A 46 8.48 6.72 4.78
CA GLY A 46 9.06 8.06 4.78
C GLY A 46 8.71 8.87 3.53
N LEU A 47 7.74 8.42 2.76
CA LEU A 47 7.38 8.96 1.45
C LEU A 47 5.86 9.17 1.39
N PRO A 48 5.35 10.35 1.78
CA PRO A 48 3.90 10.57 1.80
C PRO A 48 3.26 10.42 0.41
N ASP A 49 3.99 10.63 -0.66
CA ASP A 49 3.48 10.48 -2.02
C ASP A 49 3.18 9.03 -2.38
N GLU A 50 3.58 8.06 -1.57
CA GLU A 50 3.25 6.66 -1.78
C GLU A 50 1.88 6.26 -1.21
N TRP A 51 1.04 7.24 -0.90
CA TRP A 51 -0.30 6.97 -0.39
C TRP A 51 -1.15 6.07 -1.31
N PRO A 52 -0.98 6.08 -2.67
CA PRO A 52 -1.74 5.14 -3.51
C PRO A 52 -1.43 3.67 -3.23
N VAL A 53 -0.22 3.37 -2.78
CA VAL A 53 0.16 2.01 -2.37
C VAL A 53 -0.67 1.58 -1.16
N ILE A 54 -0.84 2.50 -0.19
CA ILE A 54 -1.62 2.22 1.01
C ILE A 54 -3.09 1.97 0.63
N MET A 55 -3.63 2.82 -0.22
CA MET A 55 -5.01 2.70 -0.70
C MET A 55 -5.23 1.35 -1.39
N ALA A 56 -4.30 0.95 -2.26
CA ALA A 56 -4.38 -0.33 -2.96
C ALA A 56 -4.31 -1.51 -2.01
N ALA A 57 -3.36 -1.50 -1.08
CA ALA A 57 -3.19 -2.60 -0.12
C ALA A 57 -4.41 -2.74 0.79
N ALA A 58 -5.03 -1.63 1.16
CA ALA A 58 -6.23 -1.64 2.00
C ALA A 58 -7.50 -2.00 1.23
N GLY A 59 -7.44 -2.00 -0.10
CA GLY A 59 -8.61 -2.31 -0.92
C GLY A 59 -9.65 -1.22 -0.97
N LEU A 60 -9.25 0.04 -0.72
CA LEU A 60 -10.17 1.16 -0.78
C LEU A 60 -10.46 1.52 -2.23
N GLN A 61 -11.71 1.96 -2.47
CA GLN A 61 -12.14 2.37 -3.81
C GLN A 61 -11.88 3.85 -4.07
N SER A 62 -11.73 4.64 -3.01
CA SER A 62 -11.61 6.09 -3.11
C SER A 62 -10.83 6.60 -1.91
N VAL A 63 -10.18 7.75 -2.08
CA VAL A 63 -9.47 8.43 -0.98
C VAL A 63 -10.44 8.94 0.09
N ASP A 64 -11.72 9.06 -0.25
CA ASP A 64 -12.74 9.55 0.68
C ASP A 64 -13.27 8.46 1.60
N GLU A 65 -12.98 7.19 1.31
CA GLU A 65 -13.38 6.10 2.19
C GLU A 65 -12.57 6.14 3.48
N PRO A 66 -13.23 5.97 4.63
CA PRO A 66 -12.49 5.84 5.88
C PRO A 66 -11.72 4.53 5.93
N LEU A 67 -10.51 4.59 6.45
CA LEU A 67 -9.71 3.40 6.71
C LEU A 67 -9.91 3.00 8.16
N ASN A 68 -10.67 1.93 8.37
CA ASN A 68 -10.87 1.39 9.72
C ASN A 68 -9.54 0.81 10.23
N GLU A 69 -9.35 0.83 11.54
CA GLU A 69 -8.14 0.28 12.14
C GLU A 69 -8.00 -1.19 11.78
N GLN A 70 -6.86 -1.54 11.20
CA GLN A 70 -6.63 -2.88 10.68
C GLN A 70 -5.14 -3.13 10.49
N LEU A 71 -4.79 -4.39 10.28
CA LEU A 71 -3.45 -4.77 9.86
C LEU A 71 -3.34 -4.64 8.35
N LEU A 72 -2.40 -3.83 7.89
CA LEU A 72 -2.07 -3.73 6.47
C LEU A 72 -0.84 -4.58 6.17
N ILE A 73 -0.90 -5.31 5.07
CA ILE A 73 0.24 -6.07 4.54
C ILE A 73 0.74 -5.28 3.34
N LEU A 74 1.93 -4.73 3.47
CA LEU A 74 2.50 -3.81 2.49
C LEU A 74 3.82 -4.37 1.94
N PRO A 75 4.12 -4.13 0.66
CA PRO A 75 5.46 -4.47 0.16
C PRO A 75 6.51 -3.64 0.88
N THR A 76 7.69 -4.21 1.08
CA THR A 76 8.83 -3.42 1.55
C THR A 76 9.19 -2.40 0.49
N LEU A 77 9.95 -1.38 0.86
CA LEU A 77 10.35 -0.36 -0.12
C LEU A 77 11.10 -0.98 -1.29
N SER A 78 11.98 -1.95 -1.01
CA SER A 78 12.71 -2.68 -2.06
C SER A 78 11.77 -3.43 -2.99
N GLN A 79 10.78 -4.14 -2.44
CA GLN A 79 9.78 -4.85 -3.23
C GLN A 79 8.95 -3.86 -4.06
N LEU A 80 8.58 -2.74 -3.48
CA LEU A 80 7.80 -1.71 -4.17
C LEU A 80 8.57 -1.13 -5.35
N GLN A 81 9.85 -0.84 -5.16
CA GLN A 81 10.70 -0.33 -6.23
C GLN A 81 10.84 -1.34 -7.37
N THR A 82 10.98 -2.63 -7.03
CA THR A 82 11.05 -3.70 -8.02
C THR A 82 9.74 -3.78 -8.82
N LEU A 83 8.59 -3.70 -8.14
CA LEU A 83 7.30 -3.71 -8.81
C LEU A 83 7.13 -2.51 -9.73
N LYS A 84 7.52 -1.33 -9.27
CA LYS A 84 7.44 -0.11 -10.09
C LYS A 84 8.28 -0.25 -11.36
N ARG A 85 9.49 -0.79 -11.24
CA ARG A 85 10.34 -1.01 -12.42
C ARG A 85 9.73 -2.03 -13.37
N PHE A 86 9.16 -3.12 -12.81
CA PHE A 86 8.53 -4.16 -13.63
C PHE A 86 7.36 -3.60 -14.43
N TYR A 87 6.52 -2.77 -13.81
CA TYR A 87 5.37 -2.16 -14.46
C TYR A 87 5.69 -0.81 -15.09
N LYS A 88 6.94 -0.38 -15.04
CA LYS A 88 7.43 0.88 -15.63
C LYS A 88 6.72 2.12 -15.09
N VAL A 89 6.39 2.08 -13.81
CA VAL A 89 5.83 3.21 -13.09
C VAL A 89 6.96 3.83 -12.26
N ILE A 90 7.38 5.02 -12.61
CA ILE A 90 8.52 5.66 -11.97
C ILE A 90 8.11 6.95 -11.28
#